data_13d24b5e1bf30c6dd82d4301dc994250
#
_entry.id   13d24b5e1bf30c6dd82d4301dc994250
#
_cell.length_a   1.000
_cell.length_b   1.000
_cell.length_c   1.000
_cell.angle_alpha   90.00
_cell.angle_beta   90.00
_cell.angle_gamma   90.00
#
_symmetry.space_group_name_H-M   'P 1'
#
loop_
_entity.id
_entity.type
_entity.pdbx_description
1 polymer ?
#
loop_
_entity_poly.entity_id
_entity_poly.type
_entity_poly.pdbx_seq_one_letter_code
_entity_poly.pdbx_strand_id
1 'polypeptide(L)'
;TLQAALANEPDITMHLLPDIYPMGEERAVVRECLGVNLTPVQLPSAARSVVLNLETVARIAEAIDEKRPCITKNLTVRGKINGGNAAHVFMDVPVGVSVGEMIERAGGIDGEYGEIIMGGAFTGKSTELDAPITKTTGGIIVTVEFPDLHGAKMGILVCACGGSEDRMR
;
A
#
# COMPACT_ATOMS: atom_id res chain seq x y z
N THR A 1 -24.61 -2.66 9.72
CA THR A 1 -23.70 -1.70 9.04
C THR A 1 -22.73 -1.12 10.05
N LEU A 2 -21.56 -0.64 9.59
CA LEU A 2 -20.57 0.01 10.45
C LEU A 2 -21.16 1.22 11.20
N GLN A 3 -22.00 2.02 10.53
CA GLN A 3 -22.73 3.12 11.13
C GLN A 3 -23.57 2.70 12.34
N ALA A 4 -24.25 1.56 12.26
CA ALA A 4 -25.05 1.04 13.37
C ALA A 4 -24.18 0.58 14.55
N ALA A 5 -23.00 0.01 14.26
CA ALA A 5 -22.05 -0.39 15.30
C ALA A 5 -21.46 0.81 16.05
N LEU A 6 -21.28 1.94 15.37
CA LEU A 6 -20.71 3.17 15.93
C LEU A 6 -21.75 4.10 16.58
N ALA A 7 -23.03 3.78 16.52
CA ALA A 7 -24.11 4.66 17.00
C ALA A 7 -24.03 5.02 18.49
N ASN A 8 -23.38 4.17 19.29
CA ASN A 8 -23.21 4.38 20.75
C ASN A 8 -21.77 4.72 21.16
N GLU A 9 -20.90 5.04 20.19
CA GLU A 9 -19.48 5.35 20.43
C GLU A 9 -19.22 6.85 20.18
N PRO A 10 -19.42 7.71 21.18
CA PRO A 10 -19.38 9.16 21.00
C PRO A 10 -18.01 9.70 20.59
N ASP A 11 -16.96 8.96 20.88
CA ASP A 11 -15.57 9.36 20.57
C ASP A 11 -15.11 8.89 19.18
N ILE A 12 -15.98 8.20 18.42
CA ILE A 12 -15.66 7.69 17.09
C ILE A 12 -16.50 8.42 16.04
N THR A 13 -15.80 9.09 15.12
CA THR A 13 -16.44 9.77 13.97
C THR A 13 -16.13 9.04 12.68
N MET A 14 -17.14 8.75 11.88
CA MET A 14 -16.98 8.13 10.57
C MET A 14 -16.94 9.21 9.47
N HIS A 15 -15.86 9.23 8.69
CA HIS A 15 -15.72 10.06 7.51
C HIS A 15 -15.76 9.17 6.25
N LEU A 16 -16.65 9.51 5.30
CA LEU A 16 -16.70 8.86 4.00
C LEU A 16 -15.83 9.64 3.02
N LEU A 17 -14.78 9.01 2.55
CA LEU A 17 -13.87 9.60 1.57
C LEU A 17 -14.21 9.10 0.16
N PRO A 18 -13.88 9.87 -0.90
CA PRO A 18 -14.01 9.40 -2.27
C PRO A 18 -13.18 8.14 -2.53
N ASP A 19 -13.76 7.17 -3.24
CA ASP A 19 -13.06 5.94 -3.65
C ASP A 19 -12.17 6.20 -4.87
N ILE A 20 -11.13 6.99 -4.67
CA ILE A 20 -10.12 7.31 -5.68
C ILE A 20 -8.72 7.17 -5.09
N TYR A 21 -7.81 6.55 -5.83
CA TYR A 21 -6.41 6.47 -5.44
C TYR A 21 -5.71 7.82 -5.67
N PRO A 22 -4.89 8.36 -4.74
CA PRO A 22 -4.41 7.79 -3.47
C PRO A 22 -5.10 8.37 -2.21
N MET A 23 -6.42 8.45 -2.17
CA MET A 23 -7.18 9.07 -1.06
C MET A 23 -6.88 8.44 0.31
N GLY A 24 -6.39 7.19 0.35
CA GLY A 24 -5.93 6.53 1.57
C GLY A 24 -4.51 6.91 2.02
N GLU A 25 -3.81 7.80 1.31
CA GLU A 25 -2.50 8.30 1.73
C GLU A 25 -2.66 9.20 2.97
N GLU A 26 -1.72 9.09 3.92
CA GLU A 26 -1.86 9.66 5.26
C GLU A 26 -2.13 11.18 5.28
N ARG A 27 -1.52 11.97 4.39
CA ARG A 27 -1.75 13.42 4.32
C ARG A 27 -3.09 13.76 3.69
N ALA A 28 -3.55 12.95 2.72
CA ALA A 28 -4.88 13.07 2.16
C ALA A 28 -5.95 12.79 3.22
N VAL A 29 -5.77 11.73 4.00
CA VAL A 29 -6.65 11.40 5.13
C VAL A 29 -6.69 12.53 6.16
N VAL A 30 -5.54 13.06 6.56
CA VAL A 30 -5.46 14.20 7.51
C VAL A 30 -6.19 15.43 6.96
N ARG A 31 -5.98 15.75 5.69
CA ARG A 31 -6.65 16.90 5.05
C ARG A 31 -8.17 16.73 5.04
N GLU A 32 -8.65 15.58 4.62
CA GLU A 32 -10.10 15.34 4.48
C GLU A 32 -10.81 15.20 5.83
N CYS A 33 -10.17 14.56 6.82
CA CYS A 33 -10.78 14.33 8.12
C CYS A 33 -10.61 15.51 9.09
N LEU A 34 -9.48 16.22 9.03
CA LEU A 34 -9.14 17.27 9.99
C LEU A 34 -9.08 18.67 9.38
N GLY A 35 -9.15 18.81 8.06
CA GLY A 35 -9.01 20.08 7.35
C GLY A 35 -7.60 20.68 7.40
N VAL A 36 -6.58 19.89 7.77
CA VAL A 36 -5.21 20.37 7.92
C VAL A 36 -4.38 19.95 6.70
N ASN A 37 -3.80 20.93 6.01
CA ASN A 37 -2.88 20.68 4.91
C ASN A 37 -1.46 20.50 5.44
N LEU A 38 -0.92 19.31 5.29
CA LEU A 38 0.47 18.99 5.61
C LEU A 38 1.36 19.23 4.38
N THR A 39 2.53 19.81 4.61
CA THR A 39 3.57 19.91 3.56
C THR A 39 4.18 18.53 3.26
N PRO A 40 4.85 18.33 2.10
CA PRO A 40 5.44 17.05 1.73
C PRO A 40 6.43 16.47 2.76
N VAL A 41 7.03 17.30 3.59
CA VAL A 41 8.01 16.89 4.61
C VAL A 41 7.41 16.73 6.01
N GLN A 42 6.15 17.13 6.22
CA GLN A 42 5.48 17.01 7.50
C GLN A 42 4.83 15.65 7.66
N LEU A 43 4.90 15.12 8.87
CA LEU A 43 4.20 13.91 9.30
C LEU A 43 2.82 14.26 9.89
N PRO A 44 1.88 13.31 9.97
CA PRO A 44 0.58 13.51 10.62
C PRO A 44 0.66 14.07 12.05
N SER A 45 1.76 13.81 12.76
CA SER A 45 2.02 14.36 14.10
C SER A 45 2.04 15.89 14.15
N ALA A 46 2.36 16.58 13.04
CA ALA A 46 2.25 18.04 12.96
C ALA A 46 0.80 18.52 13.03
N ALA A 47 -0.16 17.68 12.65
CA ALA A 47 -1.60 17.89 12.84
C ALA A 47 -2.11 17.23 14.14
N ARG A 48 -1.24 16.86 15.07
CA ARG A 48 -1.56 16.14 16.32
C ARG A 48 -2.37 14.87 16.10
N SER A 49 -2.10 14.17 15.00
CA SER A 49 -2.81 12.97 14.60
C SER A 49 -1.86 11.82 14.31
N VAL A 50 -2.40 10.60 14.31
CA VAL A 50 -1.75 9.38 13.86
C VAL A 50 -2.66 8.73 12.84
N VAL A 51 -2.13 8.36 11.69
CA VAL A 51 -2.87 7.62 10.65
C VAL A 51 -2.41 6.17 10.70
N LEU A 52 -3.36 5.26 10.86
CA LEU A 52 -3.11 3.83 10.92
C LEU A 52 -3.87 3.11 9.79
N ASN A 53 -3.22 2.15 9.16
CA ASN A 53 -3.89 1.25 8.25
C ASN A 53 -4.89 0.37 9.02
N LEU A 54 -6.03 0.03 8.40
CA LEU A 54 -7.09 -0.78 9.01
C LEU A 54 -6.57 -2.12 9.52
N GLU A 55 -5.71 -2.80 8.75
CA GLU A 55 -5.11 -4.06 9.18
C GLU A 55 -4.23 -3.88 10.42
N THR A 56 -3.48 -2.77 10.49
CA THR A 56 -2.68 -2.44 11.69
C THR A 56 -3.57 -2.32 12.92
N VAL A 57 -4.71 -1.64 12.80
CA VAL A 57 -5.68 -1.51 13.91
C VAL A 57 -6.23 -2.88 14.32
N ALA A 58 -6.60 -3.72 13.36
CA ALA A 58 -7.07 -5.09 13.63
C ALA A 58 -6.00 -5.93 14.34
N ARG A 59 -4.74 -5.87 13.87
CA ARG A 59 -3.63 -6.61 14.50
C ARG A 59 -3.28 -6.08 15.91
N ILE A 60 -3.49 -4.79 16.17
CA ILE A 60 -3.36 -4.23 17.52
C ILE A 60 -4.42 -4.83 18.45
N ALA A 61 -5.68 -4.89 18.01
CA ALA A 61 -6.77 -5.49 18.78
C ALA A 61 -6.47 -6.97 19.08
N GLU A 62 -6.11 -7.76 18.07
CA GLU A 62 -5.70 -9.17 18.25
C GLU A 62 -4.55 -9.33 19.25
N ALA A 63 -3.56 -8.44 19.19
CA ALA A 63 -2.41 -8.51 20.10
C ALA A 63 -2.81 -8.18 21.55
N ILE A 64 -3.72 -7.23 21.77
CA ILE A 64 -4.17 -6.83 23.09
C ILE A 64 -5.15 -7.84 23.68
N ASP A 65 -6.16 -8.24 22.93
CA ASP A 65 -7.28 -9.05 23.42
C ASP A 65 -6.96 -10.54 23.41
N GLU A 66 -6.36 -11.02 22.31
CA GLU A 66 -6.09 -12.44 22.07
C GLU A 66 -4.64 -12.86 22.36
N LYS A 67 -3.74 -11.90 22.67
CA LYS A 67 -2.29 -12.13 22.83
C LYS A 67 -1.65 -12.75 21.59
N ARG A 68 -2.23 -12.51 20.41
CA ARG A 68 -1.78 -13.06 19.12
C ARG A 68 -0.66 -12.20 18.55
N PRO A 69 0.52 -12.74 18.23
CA PRO A 69 1.58 -12.00 17.60
C PRO A 69 1.25 -11.74 16.11
N CYS A 70 1.67 -10.58 15.58
CA CYS A 70 1.54 -10.27 14.15
C CYS A 70 2.63 -11.00 13.35
N ILE A 71 2.30 -12.21 12.87
CA ILE A 71 3.18 -13.09 12.07
C ILE A 71 2.63 -13.36 10.67
N THR A 72 1.47 -12.83 10.36
CA THR A 72 0.84 -12.94 9.04
C THR A 72 0.48 -11.56 8.50
N LYS A 73 0.25 -11.47 7.20
CA LYS A 73 -0.08 -10.26 6.48
C LYS A 73 -1.14 -10.50 5.42
N ASN A 74 -2.08 -9.59 5.27
CA ASN A 74 -2.98 -9.56 4.14
C ASN A 74 -2.36 -8.73 3.02
N LEU A 75 -2.35 -9.25 1.81
CA LEU A 75 -1.76 -8.54 0.67
C LEU A 75 -2.51 -8.81 -0.64
N THR A 76 -2.31 -7.92 -1.59
CA THR A 76 -2.87 -8.02 -2.93
C THR A 76 -1.74 -8.15 -3.94
N VAL A 77 -1.85 -9.12 -4.85
CA VAL A 77 -0.96 -9.23 -6.02
C VAL A 77 -1.74 -8.74 -7.25
N ARG A 78 -1.13 -7.88 -8.05
CA ARG A 78 -1.75 -7.30 -9.24
C ARG A 78 -0.71 -6.99 -10.31
N GLY A 79 -1.20 -6.71 -11.51
CA GLY A 79 -0.37 -6.28 -12.65
C GLY A 79 -0.30 -7.34 -13.72
N LYS A 80 0.88 -7.57 -14.29
CA LYS A 80 1.11 -8.52 -15.38
C LYS A 80 1.18 -9.96 -14.87
N ILE A 81 0.01 -10.46 -14.45
CA ILE A 81 -0.21 -11.79 -13.89
C ILE A 81 -1.11 -12.59 -14.85
N ASN A 82 -0.84 -13.88 -15.01
CA ASN A 82 -1.70 -14.77 -15.79
C ASN A 82 -3.15 -14.74 -15.27
N GLY A 83 -4.10 -14.67 -16.20
CA GLY A 83 -5.53 -14.52 -15.86
C GLY A 83 -6.06 -13.08 -15.91
N GLY A 84 -5.22 -12.12 -16.28
CA GLY A 84 -5.62 -10.74 -16.56
C GLY A 84 -5.47 -9.78 -15.38
N ASN A 85 -6.06 -8.57 -15.50
CA ASN A 85 -5.89 -7.47 -14.55
C ASN A 85 -6.66 -7.62 -13.21
N ALA A 86 -7.17 -8.80 -12.89
CA ALA A 86 -7.84 -9.04 -11.61
C ALA A 86 -6.87 -8.86 -10.43
N ALA A 87 -7.38 -8.32 -9.33
CA ALA A 87 -6.62 -8.27 -8.09
C ALA A 87 -6.71 -9.63 -7.37
N HIS A 88 -5.58 -10.26 -7.10
CA HIS A 88 -5.50 -11.49 -6.32
C HIS A 88 -5.26 -11.14 -4.85
N VAL A 89 -6.27 -11.35 -4.02
CA VAL A 89 -6.22 -11.03 -2.59
C VAL A 89 -5.86 -12.27 -1.79
N PHE A 90 -4.85 -12.16 -0.95
CA PHE A 90 -4.39 -13.23 -0.06
C PHE A 90 -4.51 -12.78 1.39
N MET A 91 -5.13 -13.63 2.19
CA MET A 91 -5.32 -13.39 3.62
C MET A 91 -4.34 -14.25 4.41
N ASP A 92 -3.90 -13.71 5.54
CA ASP A 92 -3.06 -14.41 6.52
C ASP A 92 -1.79 -15.07 5.95
N VAL A 93 -1.17 -14.40 4.99
CA VAL A 93 0.12 -14.85 4.42
C VAL A 93 1.21 -14.78 5.48
N PRO A 94 1.95 -15.85 5.76
CA PRO A 94 3.05 -15.80 6.70
C PRO A 94 4.12 -14.78 6.28
N VAL A 95 4.58 -13.98 7.24
CA VAL A 95 5.74 -13.11 7.04
C VAL A 95 6.97 -13.96 6.74
N GLY A 96 7.74 -13.60 5.73
CA GLY A 96 8.91 -14.36 5.27
C GLY A 96 8.68 -15.19 4.01
N VAL A 97 7.44 -15.41 3.58
CA VAL A 97 7.15 -15.98 2.24
C VAL A 97 7.75 -15.08 1.18
N SER A 98 8.32 -15.64 0.12
CA SER A 98 8.93 -14.83 -0.94
C SER A 98 7.90 -14.14 -1.85
N VAL A 99 8.29 -13.02 -2.42
CA VAL A 99 7.51 -12.30 -3.43
C VAL A 99 7.19 -13.22 -4.62
N GLY A 100 8.17 -14.00 -5.08
CA GLY A 100 7.99 -14.94 -6.18
C GLY A 100 6.93 -15.99 -5.87
N GLU A 101 6.94 -16.58 -4.68
CA GLU A 101 5.91 -17.53 -4.27
C GLU A 101 4.50 -16.93 -4.31
N MET A 102 4.36 -15.67 -3.89
CA MET A 102 3.08 -15.00 -3.94
C MET A 102 2.61 -14.70 -5.37
N ILE A 103 3.54 -14.36 -6.26
CA ILE A 103 3.26 -14.18 -7.68
C ILE A 103 2.83 -15.51 -8.31
N GLU A 104 3.53 -16.61 -8.02
CA GLU A 104 3.16 -17.96 -8.50
C GLU A 104 1.76 -18.37 -8.00
N ARG A 105 1.45 -18.15 -6.75
CA ARG A 105 0.10 -18.39 -6.18
C ARG A 105 -0.99 -17.54 -6.85
N ALA A 106 -0.64 -16.38 -7.38
CA ALA A 106 -1.55 -15.52 -8.14
C ALA A 106 -1.74 -15.97 -9.61
N GLY A 107 -0.97 -16.95 -10.07
CA GLY A 107 -1.05 -17.46 -11.44
C GLY A 107 0.26 -17.34 -12.25
N GLY A 108 1.29 -16.77 -11.65
CA GLY A 108 2.58 -16.52 -12.31
C GLY A 108 2.57 -15.26 -13.19
N ILE A 109 3.75 -14.86 -13.64
CA ILE A 109 3.94 -13.68 -14.49
C ILE A 109 3.47 -13.99 -15.93
N ASP A 110 2.77 -13.06 -16.54
CA ASP A 110 2.32 -13.14 -17.94
C ASP A 110 3.36 -12.54 -18.90
N GLY A 111 4.31 -13.38 -19.32
CA GLY A 111 5.37 -13.02 -20.28
C GLY A 111 6.42 -12.09 -19.69
N GLU A 112 6.95 -11.17 -20.52
CA GLU A 112 7.98 -10.22 -20.09
C GLU A 112 7.37 -9.08 -19.24
N TYR A 113 8.12 -8.58 -18.25
CA TYR A 113 7.69 -7.54 -17.33
C TYR A 113 8.79 -6.50 -17.10
N GLY A 114 8.43 -5.32 -16.62
CA GLY A 114 9.36 -4.23 -16.33
C GLY A 114 10.07 -4.42 -14.99
N GLU A 115 9.33 -4.33 -13.91
CA GLU A 115 9.83 -4.51 -12.54
C GLU A 115 8.75 -5.08 -11.63
N ILE A 116 9.16 -5.54 -10.46
CA ILE A 116 8.27 -5.95 -9.38
C ILE A 116 8.33 -4.89 -8.28
N ILE A 117 7.17 -4.38 -7.89
CA ILE A 117 7.03 -3.37 -6.84
C ILE A 117 6.42 -4.02 -5.61
N MET A 118 7.11 -3.96 -4.48
CA MET A 118 6.57 -4.34 -3.17
C MET A 118 5.98 -3.12 -2.47
N GLY A 119 4.66 -3.14 -2.24
CA GLY A 119 3.88 -2.02 -1.72
C GLY A 119 2.81 -1.53 -2.70
N GLY A 120 2.31 -0.32 -2.48
CA GLY A 120 1.37 0.33 -3.40
C GLY A 120 2.08 1.02 -4.58
N ALA A 121 1.33 1.33 -5.64
CA ALA A 121 1.87 2.02 -6.82
C ALA A 121 2.47 3.41 -6.49
N PHE A 122 2.00 4.06 -5.42
CA PHE A 122 2.43 5.39 -5.01
C PHE A 122 3.68 5.39 -4.11
N THR A 123 3.79 4.41 -3.21
CA THR A 123 4.84 4.39 -2.16
C THR A 123 5.67 3.11 -2.16
N GLY A 124 5.38 2.16 -3.05
CA GLY A 124 6.11 0.91 -3.18
C GLY A 124 7.53 1.11 -3.68
N LYS A 125 8.31 0.06 -3.55
CA LYS A 125 9.72 0.03 -3.97
C LYS A 125 9.94 -1.18 -4.87
N SER A 126 10.84 -1.02 -5.84
CA SER A 126 11.32 -2.14 -6.64
C SER A 126 11.92 -3.23 -5.74
N THR A 127 11.66 -4.48 -6.08
CA THR A 127 12.07 -5.65 -5.30
C THR A 127 12.37 -6.83 -6.21
N GLU A 128 13.04 -7.84 -5.65
CA GLU A 128 13.37 -9.09 -6.33
C GLU A 128 12.39 -10.21 -5.93
N LEU A 129 12.37 -11.30 -6.71
CA LEU A 129 11.47 -12.43 -6.49
C LEU A 129 11.74 -13.18 -5.18
N ASP A 130 12.97 -13.20 -4.72
CA ASP A 130 13.41 -13.85 -3.47
C ASP A 130 13.20 -13.00 -2.23
N ALA A 131 12.84 -11.72 -2.40
CA ALA A 131 12.58 -10.81 -1.28
C ALA A 131 11.43 -11.33 -0.41
N PRO A 132 11.57 -11.28 0.92
CA PRO A 132 10.52 -11.78 1.81
C PRO A 132 9.38 -10.77 1.99
N ILE A 133 8.17 -11.29 2.11
CA ILE A 133 7.01 -10.51 2.61
C ILE A 133 7.29 -10.07 4.03
N THR A 134 7.08 -8.81 4.31
CA THR A 134 7.28 -8.19 5.62
C THR A 134 5.95 -7.74 6.23
N LYS A 135 5.96 -7.33 7.49
CA LYS A 135 4.78 -6.77 8.17
C LYS A 135 4.23 -5.50 7.50
N THR A 136 5.02 -4.83 6.69
CA THR A 136 4.62 -3.61 5.97
C THR A 136 4.21 -3.86 4.52
N THR A 137 4.31 -5.10 4.03
CA THR A 137 3.96 -5.44 2.64
C THR A 137 2.44 -5.56 2.49
N GLY A 138 1.79 -4.55 1.92
CA GLY A 138 0.35 -4.56 1.63
C GLY A 138 0.00 -4.97 0.21
N GLY A 139 0.98 -5.08 -0.69
CA GLY A 139 0.76 -5.46 -2.08
C GLY A 139 2.02 -5.79 -2.84
N ILE A 140 1.84 -6.45 -3.97
CA ILE A 140 2.87 -6.73 -4.97
C ILE A 140 2.29 -6.33 -6.32
N ILE A 141 3.05 -5.56 -7.09
CA ILE A 141 2.66 -5.13 -8.44
C ILE A 141 3.73 -5.60 -9.41
N VAL A 142 3.34 -6.41 -10.39
CA VAL A 142 4.20 -6.74 -11.53
C VAL A 142 3.88 -5.74 -12.64
N THR A 143 4.86 -4.89 -12.99
CA THR A 143 4.63 -3.84 -13.99
C THR A 143 4.72 -4.38 -15.41
N VAL A 144 4.18 -3.65 -16.36
CA VAL A 144 4.44 -3.89 -17.78
C VAL A 144 5.88 -3.53 -18.10
N GLU A 145 6.40 -4.05 -19.21
CA GLU A 145 7.71 -3.64 -19.73
C GLU A 145 7.80 -2.11 -19.88
N PHE A 146 8.99 -1.60 -19.63
CA PHE A 146 9.28 -0.21 -19.92
C PHE A 146 9.25 0.02 -21.43
N PRO A 147 8.60 1.08 -21.91
CA PRO A 147 8.58 1.37 -23.32
C PRO A 147 9.97 1.68 -23.85
N ASP A 148 10.36 1.09 -24.97
CA ASP A 148 11.56 1.50 -25.69
C ASP A 148 11.30 2.89 -26.29
N LEU A 149 12.06 3.87 -25.85
CA LEU A 149 11.94 5.25 -26.30
C LEU A 149 12.72 5.53 -27.60
N HIS A 150 13.44 4.53 -28.13
CA HIS A 150 14.22 4.65 -29.37
C HIS A 150 15.06 5.94 -29.46
N GLY A 151 15.65 6.38 -28.35
CA GLY A 151 16.41 7.61 -28.26
C GLY A 151 15.58 8.90 -28.24
N ALA A 152 14.25 8.81 -28.09
CA ALA A 152 13.42 10.01 -27.92
C ALA A 152 13.76 10.73 -26.61
N LYS A 153 13.59 12.05 -26.61
CA LYS A 153 13.74 12.85 -25.39
C LYS A 153 12.57 12.60 -24.46
N MET A 154 12.88 12.27 -23.22
CA MET A 154 11.88 12.09 -22.16
C MET A 154 11.90 13.31 -21.22
N GLY A 155 10.72 13.88 -20.97
CA GLY A 155 10.53 14.86 -19.91
C GLY A 155 10.20 14.12 -18.61
N ILE A 156 10.95 14.40 -17.55
CA ILE A 156 10.68 13.83 -16.23
C ILE A 156 10.08 14.91 -15.34
N LEU A 157 8.87 14.67 -14.86
CA LEU A 157 8.23 15.50 -13.84
C LEU A 157 8.51 14.90 -12.47
N VAL A 158 9.36 15.57 -11.69
CA VAL A 158 9.68 15.16 -10.33
C VAL A 158 8.63 15.71 -9.38
N CYS A 159 7.99 14.82 -8.63
CA CYS A 159 7.03 15.18 -7.58
C CYS A 159 7.59 14.76 -6.22
N ALA A 160 7.68 15.69 -5.27
CA ALA A 160 8.08 15.44 -3.88
C ALA A 160 6.93 14.91 -3.00
N CYS A 161 5.88 14.36 -3.59
CA CYS A 161 4.62 14.00 -2.94
C CYS A 161 4.70 12.89 -1.88
N GLY A 162 5.81 12.33 -1.54
CA GLY A 162 5.92 11.25 -0.55
C GLY A 162 7.36 10.83 -0.29
N GLY A 163 8.29 11.54 -0.84
CA GLY A 163 9.71 11.25 -0.66
C GLY A 163 10.56 12.52 -0.62
N SER A 164 11.76 12.40 -0.11
CA SER A 164 12.76 13.42 -0.26
C SER A 164 13.25 13.45 -1.72
N GLU A 165 13.44 14.64 -2.26
CA GLU A 165 14.07 14.87 -3.58
C GLU A 165 15.46 14.22 -3.70
N ASP A 166 16.08 13.89 -2.57
CA ASP A 166 17.41 13.27 -2.46
C ASP A 166 17.51 11.86 -3.05
N ARG A 167 16.38 11.21 -3.38
CA ARG A 167 16.40 9.89 -4.02
C ARG A 167 16.66 9.92 -5.51
N MET A 168 16.69 11.09 -6.11
CA MET A 168 16.90 11.28 -7.55
C MET A 168 18.21 11.98 -7.92
N ARG A 169 19.13 12.13 -6.94
CA ARG A 169 20.48 12.66 -7.15
C ARG A 169 21.52 11.57 -7.21
#